data_4ca96be857927eee03471c5e895ab688
#
_entry.id   4ca96be857927eee03471c5e895ab688
#
_cell.length_a   1.000
_cell.length_b   1.000
_cell.length_c   1.000
_cell.angle_alpha   90.00
_cell.angle_beta   90.00
_cell.angle_gamma   90.00
#
_symmetry.space_group_name_H-M   'P 1'
#
loop_
_entity.id
_entity.type
_entity.pdbx_description
1 polymer ?
#
loop_
_entity_poly.entity_id
_entity_poly.type
_entity_poly.pdbx_seq_one_letter_code
_entity_poly.pdbx_strand_id
1 'polypeptide(L)'
;MSRPVIVALDLDNEKKLNELLPKLGKPENVFIKIGMELFFNEGPKIVKQLSEQGYQIFLDLKMNDIPNTVYNGAKALARLGITYTTVHALGGSQMIKAAKDGLIAGTPIDKNVPKLLAVTELTSISDEILHY
;
A
#
# COMPACT_ATOMS: atom_id res chain seq x y z
N MET A 1 -19.34 7.65 14.34
CA MET A 1 -18.01 7.21 13.90
C MET A 1 -17.50 8.20 12.86
N SER A 2 -16.35 8.79 13.08
CA SER A 2 -15.68 9.56 12.05
C SER A 2 -15.15 8.60 10.98
N ARG A 3 -15.39 8.90 9.72
CA ARG A 3 -14.79 8.15 8.60
C ARG A 3 -13.32 8.56 8.53
N PRO A 4 -12.37 7.61 8.46
CA PRO A 4 -10.97 7.96 8.33
C PRO A 4 -10.72 8.65 6.99
N VAL A 5 -9.90 9.70 7.02
CA VAL A 5 -9.39 10.37 5.83
C VAL A 5 -8.00 9.85 5.56
N ILE A 6 -7.75 9.40 4.32
CA ILE A 6 -6.44 8.95 3.88
C ILE A 6 -5.80 10.06 3.06
N VAL A 7 -4.64 10.53 3.50
CA VAL A 7 -3.87 11.58 2.79
C VAL A 7 -2.90 10.92 1.83
N ALA A 8 -3.07 11.20 0.52
CA ALA A 8 -2.14 10.72 -0.49
C ALA A 8 -0.83 11.52 -0.46
N LEU A 9 0.28 10.82 -0.24
CA LEU A 9 1.62 11.41 -0.21
C LEU A 9 2.31 11.23 -1.57
N ASP A 10 1.82 11.94 -2.58
CA ASP A 10 2.40 11.95 -3.93
C ASP A 10 3.59 12.92 -3.96
N LEU A 11 4.67 12.49 -3.31
CA LEU A 11 5.90 13.25 -3.09
C LEU A 11 7.10 12.48 -3.66
N ASP A 12 8.10 13.22 -4.11
CA ASP A 12 9.27 12.66 -4.77
C ASP A 12 10.45 12.37 -3.81
N ASN A 13 10.38 12.84 -2.55
CA ASN A 13 11.49 12.65 -1.61
C ASN A 13 11.08 12.79 -0.13
N GLU A 14 11.95 12.26 0.73
CA GLU A 14 11.78 12.28 2.18
C GLU A 14 11.77 13.71 2.78
N LYS A 15 12.49 14.66 2.17
CA LYS A 15 12.51 16.05 2.68
C LYS A 15 11.13 16.68 2.64
N LYS A 16 10.45 16.60 1.50
CA LYS A 16 9.06 17.11 1.36
C LYS A 16 8.10 16.39 2.31
N LEU A 17 8.30 15.09 2.50
CA LEU A 17 7.53 14.29 3.44
C LEU A 17 7.67 14.84 4.87
N ASN A 18 8.91 15.06 5.32
CA ASN A 18 9.20 15.57 6.66
C ASN A 18 8.69 17.00 6.89
N GLU A 19 8.55 17.79 5.83
CA GLU A 19 7.94 19.13 5.89
C GLU A 19 6.41 19.08 5.98
N LEU A 20 5.78 18.05 5.42
CA LEU A 20 4.32 17.90 5.38
C LEU A 20 3.76 17.21 6.64
N LEU A 21 4.36 16.12 7.07
CA LEU A 21 3.82 15.26 8.13
C LEU A 21 3.47 16.00 9.42
N PRO A 22 4.30 16.94 9.93
CA PRO A 22 3.95 17.69 11.16
C PRO A 22 2.68 18.53 11.04
N LYS A 23 2.31 18.90 9.82
CA LYS A 23 1.10 19.71 9.54
C LYS A 23 -0.18 18.89 9.55
N LEU A 24 -0.07 17.55 9.46
CA LEU A 24 -1.23 16.66 9.41
C LEU A 24 -1.74 16.25 10.81
N GLY A 25 -0.95 16.47 11.86
CA GLY A 25 -1.31 16.11 13.22
C GLY A 25 -0.46 14.99 13.80
N LYS A 26 -0.94 14.40 14.90
CA LYS A 26 -0.22 13.32 15.58
C LYS A 26 -0.26 12.03 14.75
N PRO A 27 0.85 11.28 14.66
CA PRO A 27 0.94 10.06 13.84
C PRO A 27 -0.21 9.08 14.05
N GLU A 28 -0.58 8.83 15.29
CA GLU A 28 -1.64 7.88 15.66
C GLU A 28 -3.04 8.25 15.12
N ASN A 29 -3.23 9.51 14.70
CA ASN A 29 -4.49 10.02 14.16
C ASN A 29 -4.45 10.23 12.63
N VAL A 30 -3.32 9.90 12.00
CA VAL A 30 -3.11 10.19 10.57
C VAL A 30 -3.00 8.89 9.79
N PHE A 31 -3.82 8.79 8.73
CA PHE A 31 -3.76 7.70 7.78
C PHE A 31 -3.19 8.23 6.46
N ILE A 32 -2.08 7.65 6.00
CA ILE A 32 -1.35 8.10 4.82
C ILE A 32 -1.33 7.02 3.75
N LYS A 33 -1.38 7.46 2.48
CA LYS A 33 -1.17 6.58 1.33
C LYS A 33 0.20 6.88 0.72
N ILE A 34 1.02 5.85 0.59
CA ILE A 34 2.31 5.88 -0.10
C ILE A 34 2.14 5.15 -1.44
N GLY A 35 2.32 5.86 -2.54
CA GLY A 35 2.28 5.31 -3.88
C GLY A 35 3.66 4.96 -4.43
N MET A 36 3.69 4.61 -5.73
CA MET A 36 4.91 4.18 -6.41
C MET A 36 6.02 5.23 -6.38
N GLU A 37 5.70 6.52 -6.57
CA GLU A 37 6.70 7.58 -6.66
C GLU A 37 7.56 7.63 -5.39
N LEU A 38 6.95 7.83 -4.23
CA LEU A 38 7.67 7.91 -2.97
C LEU A 38 8.34 6.57 -2.62
N PHE A 39 7.65 5.46 -2.84
CA PHE A 39 8.19 4.14 -2.53
C PHE A 39 9.41 3.78 -3.38
N PHE A 40 9.41 4.09 -4.67
CA PHE A 40 10.54 3.79 -5.55
C PHE A 40 11.73 4.73 -5.33
N ASN A 41 11.47 5.98 -4.91
CA ASN A 41 12.54 6.92 -4.59
C ASN A 41 13.21 6.60 -3.23
N GLU A 42 12.43 6.28 -2.21
CA GLU A 42 12.91 6.15 -0.83
C GLU A 42 13.00 4.70 -0.33
N GLY A 43 12.40 3.77 -1.04
CA GLY A 43 12.41 2.34 -0.72
C GLY A 43 11.55 1.94 0.48
N PRO A 44 11.58 0.64 0.86
CA PRO A 44 10.75 0.10 1.93
C PRO A 44 11.10 0.64 3.32
N LYS A 45 12.31 1.17 3.51
CA LYS A 45 12.77 1.70 4.79
C LYS A 45 11.88 2.83 5.30
N ILE A 46 11.46 3.75 4.40
CA ILE A 46 10.59 4.88 4.78
C ILE A 46 9.22 4.39 5.27
N VAL A 47 8.68 3.36 4.65
CA VAL A 47 7.39 2.77 5.04
C VAL A 47 7.48 2.20 6.46
N LYS A 48 8.53 1.43 6.73
CA LYS A 48 8.76 0.84 8.05
C LYS A 48 8.94 1.91 9.12
N GLN A 49 9.74 2.95 8.87
CA GLN A 49 9.95 4.06 9.79
C GLN A 49 8.64 4.77 10.14
N LEU A 50 7.81 5.06 9.15
CA LEU A 50 6.52 5.73 9.37
C LEU A 50 5.54 4.83 10.16
N SER A 51 5.53 3.53 9.87
CA SER A 51 4.74 2.57 10.64
C SER A 51 5.17 2.53 12.11
N GLU A 52 6.46 2.51 12.37
CA GLU A 52 7.03 2.51 13.73
C GLU A 52 6.74 3.82 14.49
N GLN A 53 6.56 4.93 13.78
CA GLN A 53 6.15 6.22 14.34
C GLN A 53 4.66 6.28 14.69
N GLY A 54 3.86 5.29 14.28
CA GLY A 54 2.45 5.18 14.59
C GLY A 54 1.47 5.56 13.47
N TYR A 55 1.96 5.92 12.29
CA TYR A 55 1.09 6.19 11.14
C TYR A 55 0.41 4.90 10.66
N GLN A 56 -0.88 5.00 10.34
CA GLN A 56 -1.54 3.98 9.53
C GLN A 56 -1.17 4.18 8.07
N ILE A 57 -0.78 3.10 7.39
CA ILE A 57 -0.22 3.20 6.04
C ILE A 57 -1.02 2.36 5.05
N PHE A 58 -1.46 3.01 3.98
CA PHE A 58 -1.92 2.40 2.76
C PHE A 58 -0.78 2.40 1.75
N LEU A 59 -0.17 1.24 1.48
CA LEU A 59 0.89 1.10 0.49
C LEU A 59 0.28 0.69 -0.85
N ASP A 60 0.17 1.67 -1.75
CA ASP A 60 -0.54 1.54 -3.02
C ASP A 60 0.44 1.29 -4.18
N LEU A 61 0.84 0.04 -4.38
CA LEU A 61 1.76 -0.36 -5.45
C LEU A 61 1.08 -1.06 -6.62
N LYS A 62 -0.18 -1.48 -6.48
CA LYS A 62 -0.96 -2.16 -7.50
C LYS A 62 -0.21 -3.35 -8.11
N MET A 63 0.17 -4.31 -7.26
CA MET A 63 0.91 -5.49 -7.69
C MET A 63 0.17 -6.24 -8.81
N ASN A 64 0.90 -6.60 -9.85
CA ASN A 64 0.38 -7.35 -10.98
C ASN A 64 1.51 -8.13 -11.64
N ASP A 65 1.60 -9.42 -11.33
CA ASP A 65 2.63 -10.33 -11.82
C ASP A 65 2.14 -11.77 -11.68
N ILE A 66 2.94 -12.74 -12.07
CA ILE A 66 2.60 -14.16 -11.84
C ILE A 66 2.41 -14.44 -10.35
N PRO A 67 1.54 -15.41 -9.99
CA PRO A 67 1.15 -15.64 -8.58
C PRO A 67 2.31 -15.80 -7.61
N ASN A 68 3.35 -16.54 -7.97
CA ASN A 68 4.50 -16.74 -7.08
C ASN A 68 5.26 -15.44 -6.76
N THR A 69 5.44 -14.58 -7.76
CA THR A 69 6.11 -13.27 -7.58
C THR A 69 5.28 -12.37 -6.67
N VAL A 70 3.97 -12.32 -6.88
CA VAL A 70 3.05 -11.53 -6.06
C VAL A 70 2.99 -12.07 -4.63
N TYR A 71 2.97 -13.40 -4.43
CA TYR A 71 3.06 -14.00 -3.10
C TYR A 71 4.30 -13.53 -2.34
N ASN A 72 5.48 -13.62 -2.95
CA ASN A 72 6.74 -13.23 -2.32
C ASN A 72 6.82 -11.73 -2.07
N GLY A 73 6.33 -10.92 -3.01
CA GLY A 73 6.21 -9.46 -2.84
C GLY A 73 5.29 -9.09 -1.67
N ALA A 74 4.10 -9.65 -1.63
CA ALA A 74 3.13 -9.42 -0.55
C ALA A 74 3.68 -9.86 0.83
N LYS A 75 4.37 -11.01 0.87
CA LYS A 75 5.05 -11.49 2.08
C LYS A 75 6.10 -10.49 2.58
N ALA A 76 6.85 -9.87 1.68
CA ALA A 76 7.82 -8.83 2.03
C ALA A 76 7.13 -7.56 2.55
N LEU A 77 6.06 -7.10 1.88
CA LEU A 77 5.31 -5.91 2.28
C LEU A 77 4.64 -6.04 3.65
N ALA A 78 4.15 -7.23 3.98
CA ALA A 78 3.49 -7.48 5.27
C ALA A 78 4.40 -7.22 6.48
N ARG A 79 5.72 -7.29 6.30
CA ARG A 79 6.71 -7.03 7.36
C ARG A 79 6.94 -5.55 7.62
N LEU A 80 6.42 -4.67 6.76
CA LEU A 80 6.61 -3.22 6.88
C LEU A 80 5.64 -2.55 7.85
N GLY A 81 4.64 -3.29 8.37
CA GLY A 81 3.64 -2.75 9.29
C GLY A 81 2.56 -1.89 8.60
N ILE A 82 2.22 -2.22 7.38
CA ILE A 82 1.18 -1.52 6.59
C ILE A 82 -0.23 -1.98 6.98
N THR A 83 -1.23 -1.16 6.69
CA THR A 83 -2.66 -1.44 6.95
C THR A 83 -3.38 -1.94 5.70
N TYR A 84 -3.13 -1.30 4.55
CA TYR A 84 -3.68 -1.67 3.24
C TYR A 84 -2.60 -1.80 2.20
N THR A 85 -2.83 -2.69 1.23
CA THR A 85 -2.07 -2.73 -0.02
C THR A 85 -2.98 -3.12 -1.19
N THR A 86 -2.50 -2.98 -2.42
CA THR A 86 -3.30 -3.16 -3.63
C THR A 86 -2.71 -4.18 -4.58
N VAL A 87 -3.59 -4.84 -5.32
CA VAL A 87 -3.28 -5.61 -6.52
C VAL A 87 -4.21 -5.18 -7.66
N HIS A 88 -3.86 -5.47 -8.90
CA HIS A 88 -4.80 -5.38 -10.01
C HIS A 88 -5.75 -6.59 -10.03
N ALA A 89 -7.05 -6.35 -10.15
CA ALA A 89 -8.04 -7.42 -10.30
C ALA A 89 -7.83 -8.23 -11.58
N LEU A 90 -7.33 -7.59 -12.64
CA LEU A 90 -7.00 -8.21 -13.93
C LEU A 90 -5.95 -9.32 -13.84
N GLY A 91 -5.17 -9.39 -12.76
CA GLY A 91 -4.22 -10.48 -12.52
C GLY A 91 -4.88 -11.85 -12.29
N GLY A 92 -6.18 -11.88 -12.03
CA GLY A 92 -6.97 -13.08 -11.87
C GLY A 92 -6.98 -13.63 -10.44
N SER A 93 -7.88 -14.56 -10.20
CA SER A 93 -8.16 -15.11 -8.86
C SER A 93 -6.95 -15.78 -8.20
N GLN A 94 -6.13 -16.49 -8.99
CA GLN A 94 -4.93 -17.16 -8.47
C GLN A 94 -3.90 -16.15 -7.95
N MET A 95 -3.69 -15.05 -8.68
CA MET A 95 -2.77 -13.99 -8.26
C MET A 95 -3.29 -13.27 -7.00
N ILE A 96 -4.58 -12.95 -6.94
CA ILE A 96 -5.20 -12.30 -5.79
C ILE A 96 -5.10 -13.19 -4.56
N LYS A 97 -5.38 -14.49 -4.71
CA LYS A 97 -5.23 -15.46 -3.63
C LYS A 97 -3.78 -15.54 -3.15
N ALA A 98 -2.83 -15.61 -4.07
CA ALA A 98 -1.41 -15.64 -3.75
C ALA A 98 -0.96 -14.38 -2.98
N ALA A 99 -1.45 -13.21 -3.36
CA ALA A 99 -1.22 -11.97 -2.63
C ALA A 99 -1.71 -12.05 -1.19
N LYS A 100 -2.94 -12.51 -0.99
CA LYS A 100 -3.52 -12.69 0.35
C LYS A 100 -2.73 -13.68 1.19
N ASP A 101 -2.38 -14.83 0.63
CA ASP A 101 -1.60 -15.86 1.31
C ASP A 101 -0.20 -15.32 1.69
N GLY A 102 0.41 -14.52 0.82
CA GLY A 102 1.69 -13.85 1.08
C GLY A 102 1.60 -12.85 2.23
N LEU A 103 0.55 -12.03 2.27
CA LEU A 103 0.32 -11.09 3.38
C LEU A 103 0.17 -11.83 4.72
N ILE A 104 -0.57 -12.94 4.74
CA ILE A 104 -0.71 -13.77 5.94
C ILE A 104 0.64 -14.35 6.36
N ALA A 105 1.37 -14.94 5.43
CA ALA A 105 2.67 -15.58 5.69
C ALA A 105 3.76 -14.60 6.17
N GLY A 106 3.69 -13.32 5.74
CA GLY A 106 4.67 -12.30 6.11
C GLY A 106 4.33 -11.52 7.38
N THR A 107 3.10 -11.59 7.85
CA THR A 107 2.66 -10.83 9.02
C THR A 107 3.15 -11.50 10.31
N PRO A 108 3.85 -10.76 11.20
CA PRO A 108 4.19 -11.27 12.53
C PRO A 108 2.95 -11.70 13.32
N ILE A 109 3.11 -12.69 14.20
CA ILE A 109 1.99 -13.34 14.91
C ILE A 109 1.19 -12.38 15.80
N ASP A 110 1.84 -11.32 16.27
CA ASP A 110 1.26 -10.29 17.15
C ASP A 110 0.71 -9.07 16.39
N LYS A 111 0.71 -9.12 15.05
CA LYS A 111 0.28 -8.02 14.19
C LYS A 111 -0.96 -8.39 13.37
N ASN A 112 -1.70 -7.37 12.96
CA ASN A 112 -2.83 -7.55 12.06
C ASN A 112 -2.35 -7.75 10.62
N VAL A 113 -2.95 -8.71 9.93
CA VAL A 113 -2.71 -8.92 8.51
C VAL A 113 -3.23 -7.71 7.72
N PRO A 114 -2.41 -7.12 6.83
CA PRO A 114 -2.87 -6.02 5.97
C PRO A 114 -4.08 -6.45 5.13
N LYS A 115 -4.99 -5.51 4.91
CA LYS A 115 -6.12 -5.72 4.01
C LYS A 115 -5.68 -5.54 2.57
N LEU A 116 -6.10 -6.46 1.71
CA LEU A 116 -5.84 -6.43 0.27
C LEU A 116 -7.03 -5.81 -0.46
N LEU A 117 -6.75 -4.81 -1.29
CA LEU A 117 -7.72 -4.15 -2.16
C LEU A 117 -7.40 -4.50 -3.62
N ALA A 118 -8.39 -4.98 -4.36
CA ALA A 118 -8.25 -5.28 -5.78
C ALA A 118 -8.75 -4.09 -6.61
N VAL A 119 -7.85 -3.46 -7.36
CA VAL A 119 -8.18 -2.37 -8.28
C VAL A 119 -8.79 -2.98 -9.54
N THR A 120 -10.04 -2.64 -9.83
CA THR A 120 -10.76 -3.13 -11.01
C THR A 120 -10.31 -2.44 -12.28
N GLU A 121 -10.41 -1.09 -12.27
CA GLU A 121 -9.95 -0.24 -13.37
C GLU A 121 -9.21 0.97 -12.82
N LEU A 122 -8.24 1.47 -13.56
CA LEU A 122 -7.58 2.73 -13.24
C LEU A 122 -8.51 3.90 -13.56
N THR A 123 -8.52 4.91 -12.72
CA THR A 123 -9.37 6.11 -12.90
C THR A 123 -9.07 6.89 -14.19
N SER A 124 -7.92 6.65 -14.81
CA SER A 124 -7.50 7.23 -16.10
C SER A 124 -8.06 6.48 -17.31
N ILE A 125 -8.65 5.29 -17.13
CA ILE A 125 -9.27 4.53 -18.22
C ILE A 125 -10.57 5.20 -18.63
N SER A 126 -10.66 5.60 -19.91
CA SER A 126 -11.89 6.13 -20.49
C SER A 126 -12.82 5.00 -20.95
N ASP A 127 -14.10 5.32 -21.15
CA ASP A 127 -15.09 4.37 -21.69
C ASP A 127 -14.64 3.80 -23.04
N GLU A 128 -13.96 4.60 -23.85
CA GLU A 128 -13.44 4.21 -25.16
C GLU A 128 -12.36 3.10 -25.02
N ILE A 129 -11.48 3.21 -24.03
CA ILE A 129 -10.45 2.21 -23.76
C ILE A 129 -11.05 0.96 -23.10
N LEU A 130 -12.04 1.13 -22.23
CA LEU A 130 -12.69 0.06 -21.50
C LEU A 130 -13.38 -0.97 -22.41
N HIS A 131 -13.84 -0.54 -23.57
CA HIS A 131 -14.59 -1.37 -24.52
C HIS A 131 -13.73 -1.96 -25.66
N TYR A 132 -12.41 -1.88 -25.60
CA TYR A 132 -11.53 -2.52 -26.57
C TYR A 132 -11.24 -3.96 -26.23
#